data_a44d77c5d397e3281a62465a1c17747b
#
_entry.id   a44d77c5d397e3281a62465a1c17747b
#
_cell.length_a   1.000
_cell.length_b   1.000
_cell.length_c   1.000
_cell.angle_alpha   90.00
_cell.angle_beta   90.00
_cell.angle_gamma   90.00
#
_symmetry.space_group_name_H-M   'P 1'
#
loop_
_entity.id
_entity.type
_entity.pdbx_description
1 polymer ?
#
loop_
_entity_poly.entity_id
_entity_poly.type
_entity_poly.pdbx_seq_one_letter_code
_entity_poly.pdbx_strand_id
1 'polypeptide(L)'
;MKFFIINGPNLNLLGIREPELYGNETLLDIEEWLNSQKESEGHSFLWFQSNHEGEIIDHIHSGINKADGIIINPGAFTHYSYAIRDAIESVNIPTVAVSYTHLTLPTILLV
;
A
#
# COMPACT_ATOMS: atom_id res chain seq x y z
N MET A 1 -4.68 15.54 -5.96
CA MET A 1 -3.42 15.00 -5.43
C MET A 1 -3.12 13.65 -6.06
N LYS A 2 -1.86 13.32 -6.14
CA LYS A 2 -1.41 12.03 -6.66
C LYS A 2 -0.86 11.18 -5.53
N PHE A 3 -1.45 9.99 -5.35
CA PHE A 3 -1.03 9.06 -4.31
C PHE A 3 -0.43 7.81 -4.91
N PHE A 4 0.69 7.37 -4.33
CA PHE A 4 1.24 6.05 -4.62
C PHE A 4 0.66 5.07 -3.61
N ILE A 5 0.07 3.99 -4.11
CA ILE A 5 -0.43 2.91 -3.27
C ILE A 5 0.47 1.71 -3.50
N ILE A 6 1.22 1.35 -2.48
CA ILE A 6 2.27 0.34 -2.56
C ILE A 6 1.87 -0.86 -1.72
N ASN A 7 1.83 -2.02 -2.34
CA ASN A 7 1.46 -3.27 -1.70
C ASN A 7 2.63 -4.26 -1.72
N GLY A 8 2.93 -4.79 -0.56
CA GLY A 8 4.06 -5.69 -0.34
C GLY A 8 3.79 -7.15 -0.67
N PRO A 9 4.64 -8.03 -0.14
CA PRO A 9 4.65 -9.44 -0.51
C PRO A 9 3.32 -10.13 -0.25
N ASN A 10 2.99 -11.03 -1.15
CA ASN A 10 1.83 -11.91 -1.08
C ASN A 10 0.47 -11.22 -1.22
N LEU A 11 0.44 -9.89 -1.31
CA LEU A 11 -0.83 -9.18 -1.48
C LEU A 11 -1.43 -9.38 -2.87
N ASN A 12 -0.65 -9.84 -3.83
CA ASN A 12 -1.15 -10.30 -5.10
C ASN A 12 -2.03 -11.55 -4.97
N LEU A 13 -1.97 -12.24 -3.83
CA LEU A 13 -2.77 -13.44 -3.56
C LEU A 13 -4.06 -13.15 -2.79
N LEU A 14 -4.38 -11.89 -2.54
CA LEU A 14 -5.66 -11.54 -1.93
C LEU A 14 -6.81 -12.08 -2.77
N GLY A 15 -7.82 -12.63 -2.09
CA GLY A 15 -8.95 -13.28 -2.74
C GLY A 15 -8.72 -14.75 -3.09
N ILE A 16 -7.47 -15.20 -3.10
CA ILE A 16 -7.09 -16.58 -3.39
C ILE A 16 -6.61 -17.28 -2.13
N ARG A 17 -5.81 -16.57 -1.32
CA ARG A 17 -5.19 -17.09 -0.12
C ARG A 17 -6.16 -17.04 1.05
N GLU A 18 -6.46 -18.21 1.63
CA GLU A 18 -7.25 -18.34 2.86
C GLU A 18 -8.45 -17.36 2.90
N PRO A 19 -9.41 -17.49 1.96
CA PRO A 19 -10.49 -16.50 1.85
C PRO A 19 -11.37 -16.41 3.10
N GLU A 20 -11.48 -17.46 3.89
CA GLU A 20 -12.22 -17.44 5.14
C GLU A 20 -11.56 -16.57 6.20
N LEU A 21 -10.27 -16.29 6.08
CA LEU A 21 -9.52 -15.48 7.01
C LEU A 21 -9.32 -14.05 6.51
N TYR A 22 -9.02 -13.90 5.22
CA TYR A 22 -8.66 -12.61 4.61
C TYR A 22 -9.76 -12.05 3.69
N GLY A 23 -10.84 -12.80 3.49
CA GLY A 23 -11.91 -12.38 2.59
C GLY A 23 -11.64 -12.77 1.14
N ASN A 24 -12.62 -12.47 0.28
CA ASN A 24 -12.58 -12.85 -1.13
C ASN A 24 -12.14 -11.71 -2.05
N GLU A 25 -11.96 -10.51 -1.52
CA GLU A 25 -11.59 -9.35 -2.32
C GLU A 25 -10.15 -9.45 -2.78
N THR A 26 -9.94 -9.19 -4.06
CA THR A 26 -8.62 -9.08 -4.67
C THR A 26 -8.09 -7.65 -4.55
N LEU A 27 -6.81 -7.44 -4.89
CA LEU A 27 -6.28 -6.07 -4.99
C LEU A 27 -7.05 -5.24 -6.01
N LEU A 28 -7.45 -5.86 -7.13
CA LEU A 28 -8.23 -5.16 -8.15
C LEU A 28 -9.59 -4.71 -7.59
N ASP A 29 -10.22 -5.56 -6.78
CA ASP A 29 -11.49 -5.20 -6.13
C ASP A 29 -11.32 -4.00 -5.21
N ILE A 30 -10.23 -3.95 -4.46
CA ILE A 30 -9.92 -2.83 -3.57
C ILE A 30 -9.68 -1.55 -4.38
N GLU A 31 -8.94 -1.67 -5.48
CA GLU A 31 -8.70 -0.54 -6.39
C GLU A 31 -9.99 0.02 -6.95
N GLU A 32 -10.87 -0.85 -7.43
CA GLU A 32 -12.18 -0.45 -7.95
C GLU A 32 -13.04 0.20 -6.88
N TRP A 33 -13.02 -0.37 -5.67
CA TRP A 33 -13.73 0.22 -4.54
C TRP A 33 -13.25 1.63 -4.23
N LEU A 34 -11.94 1.81 -4.17
CA LEU A 34 -11.36 3.13 -3.89
C LEU A 34 -11.75 4.15 -4.94
N ASN A 35 -11.67 3.76 -6.21
CA ASN A 35 -12.02 4.66 -7.31
C ASN A 35 -13.51 5.03 -7.32
N SER A 36 -14.38 4.20 -6.73
CA SER A 36 -15.81 4.46 -6.66
C SER A 36 -16.19 5.42 -5.54
N GLN A 37 -15.28 5.71 -4.61
CA GLN A 37 -15.58 6.56 -3.48
C GLN A 37 -15.62 8.03 -3.87
N LYS A 38 -16.56 8.76 -3.31
CA LYS A 38 -16.70 10.20 -3.58
C LYS A 38 -15.45 10.97 -3.18
N GLU A 39 -14.82 10.58 -2.09
CA GLU A 39 -13.61 11.20 -1.57
C GLU A 39 -12.43 11.05 -2.52
N SER A 40 -12.49 10.11 -3.45
CA SER A 40 -11.44 9.88 -4.45
C SER A 40 -11.53 10.81 -5.64
N GLU A 41 -12.63 11.54 -5.80
CA GLU A 41 -12.81 12.46 -6.93
C GLU A 41 -11.73 13.53 -6.92
N GLY A 42 -11.13 13.78 -8.09
CA GLY A 42 -10.08 14.78 -8.24
C GLY A 42 -8.70 14.30 -7.80
N HIS A 43 -8.58 13.06 -7.37
CA HIS A 43 -7.30 12.45 -6.99
C HIS A 43 -6.93 11.33 -7.95
N SER A 44 -5.64 11.10 -8.12
CA SER A 44 -5.15 9.98 -8.90
C SER A 44 -4.37 9.02 -8.00
N PHE A 45 -4.46 7.73 -8.31
CA PHE A 45 -3.81 6.68 -7.54
C PHE A 45 -2.98 5.82 -8.48
N LEU A 46 -1.71 5.66 -8.14
CA LEU A 46 -0.82 4.76 -8.88
C LEU A 46 -0.57 3.54 -8.00
N TRP A 47 -1.07 2.39 -8.45
CA TRP A 47 -0.99 1.12 -7.72
C TRP A 47 0.26 0.36 -8.10
N PHE A 48 0.93 -0.20 -7.10
CA PHE A 48 2.11 -1.01 -7.28
C PHE A 48 2.08 -2.15 -6.29
N GLN A 49 2.47 -3.34 -6.71
CA GLN A 49 2.60 -4.51 -5.84
C GLN A 49 3.90 -5.22 -6.18
N SER A 50 4.65 -5.62 -5.17
CA SER A 50 5.85 -6.42 -5.37
C SER A 50 6.10 -7.32 -4.17
N ASN A 51 6.70 -8.46 -4.46
CA ASN A 51 7.19 -9.39 -3.46
C ASN A 51 8.67 -9.11 -3.12
N HIS A 52 9.27 -8.13 -3.74
CA HIS A 52 10.70 -7.82 -3.61
C HIS A 52 10.91 -6.51 -2.86
N GLU A 53 11.64 -6.60 -1.75
CA GLU A 53 11.92 -5.44 -0.92
C GLU A 53 12.60 -4.31 -1.69
N GLY A 54 13.59 -4.65 -2.52
CA GLY A 54 14.32 -3.66 -3.32
C GLY A 54 13.43 -2.93 -4.30
N GLU A 55 12.50 -3.63 -4.93
CA GLU A 55 11.54 -3.00 -5.85
C GLU A 55 10.62 -2.02 -5.12
N ILE A 56 10.19 -2.38 -3.92
CA ILE A 56 9.37 -1.49 -3.09
C ILE A 56 10.13 -0.23 -2.73
N ILE A 57 11.39 -0.38 -2.33
CA ILE A 57 12.26 0.76 -2.02
C ILE A 57 12.44 1.66 -3.22
N ASP A 58 12.74 1.10 -4.38
CA ASP A 58 12.92 1.87 -5.61
C ASP A 58 11.63 2.60 -5.99
N HIS A 59 10.49 1.97 -5.77
CA HIS A 59 9.21 2.60 -6.07
C HIS A 59 8.92 3.77 -5.12
N ILE A 60 9.27 3.62 -3.84
CA ILE A 60 9.17 4.73 -2.87
C ILE A 60 10.04 5.90 -3.34
N HIS A 61 11.28 5.64 -3.75
CA HIS A 61 12.18 6.68 -4.27
C HIS A 61 11.58 7.37 -5.50
N SER A 62 10.90 6.62 -6.35
CA SER A 62 10.30 7.17 -7.56
C SER A 62 9.19 8.19 -7.27
N GLY A 63 8.68 8.20 -6.06
CA GLY A 63 7.66 9.17 -5.63
C GLY A 63 8.19 10.59 -5.43
N ILE A 64 9.49 10.77 -5.32
CA ILE A 64 10.10 12.09 -5.13
C ILE A 64 9.71 12.99 -6.31
N ASN A 65 9.13 14.15 -6.00
CA ASN A 65 8.62 15.12 -6.97
C ASN A 65 7.45 14.63 -7.83
N LYS A 66 6.85 13.48 -7.48
CA LYS A 66 5.73 12.91 -8.23
C LYS A 66 4.52 12.64 -7.34
N ALA A 67 4.73 12.09 -6.16
CA ALA A 67 3.65 11.73 -5.26
C ALA A 67 3.43 12.80 -4.20
N ASP A 68 2.17 13.09 -3.93
CA ASP A 68 1.78 13.97 -2.82
C ASP A 68 1.65 13.18 -1.52
N GLY A 69 1.42 11.89 -1.62
CA GLY A 69 1.34 11.00 -0.47
C GLY A 69 1.57 9.55 -0.88
N ILE A 70 1.91 8.73 0.12
CA ILE A 70 2.10 7.30 -0.07
C ILE A 70 1.19 6.57 0.91
N ILE A 71 0.46 5.58 0.40
CA ILE A 71 -0.30 4.64 1.21
C ILE A 71 0.38 3.29 0.98
N ILE A 72 0.90 2.69 2.05
CA ILE A 72 1.66 1.46 1.92
C ILE A 72 1.09 0.37 2.82
N ASN A 73 0.91 -0.82 2.24
CA ASN A 73 0.69 -2.04 3.00
C ASN A 73 1.91 -2.92 2.78
N PRO A 74 2.88 -2.90 3.71
CA PRO A 74 4.12 -3.63 3.52
C PRO A 74 4.00 -5.14 3.68
N GLY A 75 2.82 -5.63 4.09
CA GLY A 75 2.63 -7.06 4.30
C GLY A 75 3.57 -7.59 5.38
N ALA A 76 4.19 -8.72 5.13
CA ALA A 76 5.11 -9.34 6.09
C ALA A 76 6.33 -8.47 6.40
N PHE A 77 6.71 -7.55 5.51
CA PHE A 77 7.83 -6.64 5.78
C PHE A 77 7.55 -5.65 6.90
N THR A 78 6.31 -5.52 7.34
CA THR A 78 5.96 -4.65 8.47
C THR A 78 6.85 -4.91 9.69
N HIS A 79 7.16 -6.16 9.94
CA HIS A 79 7.91 -6.57 11.14
C HIS A 79 9.41 -6.71 10.92
N TYR A 80 9.87 -6.72 9.67
CA TYR A 80 11.23 -7.12 9.36
C TYR A 80 12.04 -6.09 8.58
N SER A 81 11.38 -5.18 7.87
CA SER A 81 12.11 -4.32 6.95
C SER A 81 12.43 -2.96 7.51
N TYR A 82 13.61 -2.84 8.07
CA TYR A 82 14.16 -1.53 8.41
C TYR A 82 14.50 -0.73 7.15
N ALA A 83 14.82 -1.43 6.05
CA ALA A 83 15.18 -0.76 4.80
C ALA A 83 14.01 -0.02 4.17
N ILE A 84 12.80 -0.62 4.19
CA ILE A 84 11.60 0.06 3.72
C ILE A 84 11.28 1.26 4.61
N ARG A 85 11.39 1.09 5.92
CA ARG A 85 11.16 2.18 6.86
C ARG A 85 12.10 3.36 6.61
N ASP A 86 13.38 3.05 6.41
CA ASP A 86 14.39 4.06 6.12
C ASP A 86 14.09 4.77 4.78
N ALA A 87 13.66 4.02 3.77
CA ALA A 87 13.27 4.60 2.48
C ALA A 87 12.12 5.59 2.63
N ILE A 88 11.10 5.25 3.41
CA ILE A 88 9.96 6.12 3.68
C ILE A 88 10.43 7.42 4.35
N GLU A 89 11.28 7.31 5.34
CA GLU A 89 11.82 8.49 6.03
C GLU A 89 12.67 9.36 5.10
N SER A 90 13.40 8.72 4.19
CA SER A 90 14.34 9.41 3.31
C SER A 90 13.66 10.26 2.25
N VAL A 91 12.48 9.87 1.78
CA VAL A 91 11.80 10.61 0.69
C VAL A 91 11.02 11.82 1.19
N ASN A 92 10.74 11.89 2.47
CA ASN A 92 10.02 13.01 3.08
C ASN A 92 8.64 13.28 2.42
N ILE A 93 7.94 12.21 2.06
CA ILE A 93 6.58 12.28 1.53
C ILE A 93 5.64 11.77 2.63
N PRO A 94 4.52 12.45 2.91
CA PRO A 94 3.56 11.95 3.89
C PRO A 94 3.15 10.52 3.57
N THR A 95 3.29 9.63 4.53
CA THR A 95 3.08 8.19 4.32
C THR A 95 2.21 7.61 5.41
N VAL A 96 1.23 6.81 5.00
CA VAL A 96 0.34 6.07 5.90
C VAL A 96 0.51 4.59 5.61
N ALA A 97 0.78 3.81 6.67
CA ALA A 97 0.84 2.36 6.57
C ALA A 97 -0.52 1.77 6.94
N VAL A 98 -0.99 0.84 6.13
CA VAL A 98 -2.28 0.19 6.33
C VAL A 98 -2.14 -1.33 6.29
N SER A 99 -3.14 -2.02 6.82
CA SER A 99 -3.25 -3.48 6.70
C SER A 99 -4.65 -3.84 6.23
N TYR A 100 -4.73 -4.79 5.29
CA TYR A 100 -6.00 -5.29 4.79
C TYR A 100 -6.44 -6.56 5.51
N THR A 101 -5.62 -7.08 6.42
CA THR A 101 -5.83 -8.41 7.01
C THR A 101 -6.80 -8.41 8.19
N HIS A 102 -7.05 -7.27 8.80
CA HIS A 102 -8.00 -7.15 9.90
C HIS A 102 -9.20 -6.36 9.42
N LEU A 103 -10.27 -7.07 9.17
CA LEU A 103 -11.42 -6.53 8.47
C LEU A 103 -12.29 -5.59 9.30
N THR A 104 -12.20 -5.67 10.62
CA THR A 104 -13.09 -4.90 11.49
C THR A 104 -12.56 -3.51 11.77
N LEU A 105 -11.25 -3.35 11.81
CA LEU A 105 -10.62 -2.07 12.04
C LEU A 105 -9.29 -2.05 11.32
N PRO A 106 -9.21 -1.41 10.16
CA PRO A 106 -7.91 -1.24 9.52
C PRO A 106 -7.00 -0.48 10.46
N THR A 107 -5.85 -1.05 10.73
CA THR A 107 -4.82 -0.37 11.51
C THR A 107 -4.10 0.59 10.59
N ILE A 108 -4.21 1.87 10.88
CA ILE A 108 -3.53 2.90 10.13
C ILE A 108 -2.46 3.48 11.03
N LEU A 109 -1.21 3.42 10.56
CA LEU A 109 -0.07 3.97 11.28
C LEU A 109 0.51 5.11 10.46
N LEU A 110 0.67 6.26 11.10
CA LEU A 110 1.42 7.36 10.50
C LEU A 110 2.90 7.10 10.69
N VAL A 111 3.62 7.17 9.62
CA VAL A 111 5.06 6.92 9.62
C VAL A 111 5.82 8.21 9.44
#